data_3ae368746d9130c18650018b12edb210
#
_entry.id   3ae368746d9130c18650018b12edb210
#
_cell.length_a   1.000
_cell.length_b   1.000
_cell.length_c   1.000
_cell.angle_alpha   90.00
_cell.angle_beta   90.00
_cell.angle_gamma   90.00
#
_symmetry.space_group_name_H-M   'P 1'
#
loop_
_entity.id
_entity.type
_entity.pdbx_description
1 polymer ?
#
loop_
_entity_poly.entity_id
_entity_poly.type
_entity_poly.pdbx_seq_one_letter_code
_entity_poly.pdbx_strand_id
1 'polypeptide(L)'
;AFHNLCRHRGSRIVPDARGVCNKAMVCPYHGWAYNLDGGLRGIANRDTFPPMQAEKWGLKPLEMEIWNGLVFIRFQTGPQPAVAEILARFDDEIAPYDLANMVPTDSNSMDDLLAVNWKSVRDVDNEGYHVRQAHPGLHQLYGNGYFDEPYANGTSRSVGTFNEAYGHRWSVRKYREILPEAGHLPPHQRRQWIYFGMFPNFVLGLYPDSVIYYQEVPQSATQTVQRGMCYRRREESREMKAARYLSGRIDRDTAEEDQMLMVWSCEATKSSAYDGVIFSDLEYGVKTYHDHLRRLLPVMGQPAPPEPGQMAQVNDALLGKGTA
;
A
#
# COMPACT_ATOMS: atom_id res chain seq x y z
N ALA A 1 -16.26 0.49 -10.18
CA ALA A 1 -15.06 1.04 -10.80
C ALA A 1 -14.97 0.59 -12.27
N PHE A 2 -14.27 1.34 -13.10
CA PHE A 2 -14.10 1.03 -14.53
C PHE A 2 -12.68 1.36 -14.95
N HIS A 3 -12.18 0.66 -15.98
CA HIS A 3 -11.00 1.11 -16.69
C HIS A 3 -11.27 2.50 -17.30
N ASN A 4 -10.39 3.46 -17.04
CA ASN A 4 -10.48 4.80 -17.63
C ASN A 4 -10.04 4.78 -19.10
N LEU A 5 -10.82 4.07 -19.92
CA LEU A 5 -10.50 3.74 -21.31
C LEU A 5 -11.76 3.81 -22.17
N CYS A 6 -11.81 4.74 -23.10
CA CYS A 6 -12.88 4.85 -24.07
C CYS A 6 -12.91 3.63 -25.00
N ARG A 7 -14.08 3.04 -25.16
CA ARG A 7 -14.28 1.82 -25.98
C ARG A 7 -14.14 2.05 -27.50
N HIS A 8 -14.09 3.30 -27.93
CA HIS A 8 -13.85 3.65 -29.34
C HIS A 8 -12.38 3.45 -29.75
N ARG A 9 -11.47 4.27 -29.25
CA ARG A 9 -10.05 4.27 -29.62
C ARG A 9 -9.09 4.37 -28.44
N GLY A 10 -9.51 4.00 -27.24
CA GLY A 10 -8.65 3.86 -26.08
C GLY A 10 -8.23 5.16 -25.37
N SER A 11 -8.80 6.30 -25.72
CA SER A 11 -8.50 7.54 -25.00
C SER A 11 -8.99 7.50 -23.55
N ARG A 12 -8.31 8.22 -22.66
CA ARG A 12 -8.83 8.48 -21.30
C ARG A 12 -10.16 9.22 -21.40
N ILE A 13 -11.14 8.81 -20.59
CA ILE A 13 -12.45 9.44 -20.51
C ILE A 13 -12.43 10.57 -19.50
N VAL A 14 -11.83 10.33 -18.34
CA VAL A 14 -11.61 11.31 -17.28
C VAL A 14 -10.11 11.62 -17.23
N PRO A 15 -9.67 12.80 -17.72
CA PRO A 15 -8.24 13.14 -17.76
C PRO A 15 -7.71 13.55 -16.38
N ASP A 16 -8.57 14.17 -15.56
CA ASP A 16 -8.21 14.74 -14.27
C ASP A 16 -8.16 13.68 -13.17
N ALA A 17 -7.27 13.88 -12.20
CA ALA A 17 -7.15 13.00 -11.05
C ALA A 17 -8.33 13.10 -10.08
N ARG A 18 -9.06 14.24 -10.11
CA ARG A 18 -10.24 14.51 -9.27
C ARG A 18 -11.29 15.26 -10.06
N GLY A 19 -12.56 14.99 -9.76
CA GLY A 19 -13.66 15.71 -10.40
C GLY A 19 -15.02 15.15 -9.96
N VAL A 20 -16.07 15.82 -10.43
CA VAL A 20 -17.45 15.41 -10.22
C VAL A 20 -18.11 15.17 -11.56
N CYS A 21 -18.74 14.02 -11.71
CA CYS A 21 -19.48 13.64 -12.89
C CYS A 21 -20.96 13.44 -12.52
N ASN A 22 -21.82 14.38 -12.89
CA ASN A 22 -23.22 14.40 -12.43
C ASN A 22 -24.18 13.61 -13.32
N LYS A 23 -23.89 13.43 -14.61
CA LYS A 23 -24.86 12.88 -15.58
C LYS A 23 -24.26 11.79 -16.48
N ALA A 24 -23.09 12.02 -17.00
CA ALA A 24 -22.43 11.13 -17.95
C ALA A 24 -20.93 11.41 -18.01
N MET A 25 -20.16 10.39 -18.28
CA MET A 25 -18.74 10.48 -18.60
C MET A 25 -18.61 10.64 -20.11
N VAL A 26 -18.02 11.73 -20.59
CA VAL A 26 -17.88 12.01 -22.02
C VAL A 26 -16.41 11.96 -22.41
N CYS A 27 -16.09 11.10 -23.37
CA CYS A 27 -14.73 11.01 -23.90
C CYS A 27 -14.35 12.32 -24.62
N PRO A 28 -13.23 12.97 -24.24
CA PRO A 28 -12.84 14.25 -24.83
C PRO A 28 -12.37 14.13 -26.27
N TYR A 29 -12.12 12.91 -26.77
CA TYR A 29 -11.59 12.71 -28.12
C TYR A 29 -12.68 12.80 -29.20
N HIS A 30 -13.75 11.97 -29.10
CA HIS A 30 -14.81 11.93 -30.12
C HIS A 30 -16.23 11.98 -29.54
N GLY A 31 -16.38 12.43 -28.29
CA GLY A 31 -17.69 12.63 -27.68
C GLY A 31 -18.49 11.37 -27.35
N TRP A 32 -17.88 10.17 -27.36
CA TRP A 32 -18.57 8.98 -26.84
C TRP A 32 -18.93 9.20 -25.39
N ALA A 33 -20.20 9.00 -25.07
CA ALA A 33 -20.73 9.24 -23.74
C ALA A 33 -21.13 7.93 -23.07
N TYR A 34 -20.87 7.84 -21.76
CA TYR A 34 -21.16 6.68 -20.93
C TYR A 34 -21.98 7.11 -19.71
N ASN A 35 -22.94 6.31 -19.32
CA ASN A 35 -23.65 6.50 -18.06
C ASN A 35 -22.73 6.24 -16.86
N LEU A 36 -23.16 6.64 -15.66
CA LEU A 36 -22.37 6.43 -14.43
C LEU A 36 -22.26 4.95 -14.04
N ASP A 37 -23.14 4.11 -14.55
CA ASP A 37 -23.06 2.64 -14.44
C ASP A 37 -22.13 1.97 -15.50
N GLY A 38 -21.49 2.80 -16.34
CA GLY A 38 -20.57 2.35 -17.39
C GLY A 38 -21.23 2.00 -18.71
N GLY A 39 -22.55 1.94 -18.81
CA GLY A 39 -23.28 1.66 -20.06
C GLY A 39 -23.03 2.74 -21.13
N LEU A 40 -22.94 2.34 -22.41
CA LEU A 40 -22.84 3.28 -23.51
C LEU A 40 -24.13 4.10 -23.60
N ARG A 41 -24.01 5.41 -23.46
CA ARG A 41 -25.13 6.35 -23.50
C ARG A 41 -25.38 6.92 -24.90
N GLY A 42 -24.30 7.19 -25.62
CA GLY A 42 -24.43 7.81 -26.94
C GLY A 42 -23.10 7.94 -27.66
N ILE A 43 -23.20 8.06 -28.97
CA ILE A 43 -22.09 8.20 -29.91
C ILE A 43 -22.35 9.41 -30.78
N ALA A 44 -21.40 10.32 -30.88
CA ALA A 44 -21.46 11.43 -31.80
C ALA A 44 -21.42 10.89 -33.25
N ASN A 45 -22.26 11.46 -34.13
CA ASN A 45 -22.38 11.03 -35.51
C ASN A 45 -22.67 9.52 -35.65
N ARG A 46 -23.58 8.99 -34.83
CA ARG A 46 -23.91 7.56 -34.77
C ARG A 46 -24.19 6.93 -36.12
N ASP A 47 -24.79 7.67 -37.06
CA ASP A 47 -25.17 7.20 -38.38
C ASP A 47 -23.97 6.87 -39.29
N THR A 48 -22.79 7.33 -38.93
CA THR A 48 -21.55 7.02 -39.65
C THR A 48 -20.89 5.69 -39.21
N PHE A 49 -21.43 5.06 -38.19
CA PHE A 49 -20.94 3.78 -37.68
C PHE A 49 -21.77 2.61 -38.19
N PRO A 50 -21.19 1.45 -38.37
CA PRO A 50 -21.94 0.25 -38.72
C PRO A 50 -22.96 -0.10 -37.63
N PRO A 51 -23.94 -0.96 -37.89
CA PRO A 51 -24.83 -1.50 -36.87
C PRO A 51 -24.04 -2.11 -35.73
N MET A 52 -24.30 -1.64 -34.49
CA MET A 52 -23.63 -2.15 -33.29
C MET A 52 -24.59 -2.24 -32.11
N GLN A 53 -24.36 -3.23 -31.28
CA GLN A 53 -25.11 -3.47 -30.06
C GLN A 53 -24.52 -2.63 -28.94
N ALA A 54 -25.24 -1.63 -28.45
CA ALA A 54 -24.75 -0.66 -27.48
C ALA A 54 -24.24 -1.33 -26.19
N GLU A 55 -24.88 -2.42 -25.80
CA GLU A 55 -24.59 -3.19 -24.58
C GLU A 55 -23.16 -3.76 -24.57
N LYS A 56 -22.60 -4.04 -25.75
CA LYS A 56 -21.23 -4.57 -25.92
C LYS A 56 -20.16 -3.48 -25.82
N TRP A 57 -20.54 -2.19 -25.83
CA TRP A 57 -19.64 -1.07 -25.91
C TRP A 57 -19.58 -0.22 -24.63
N GLY A 58 -20.16 -0.74 -23.55
CA GLY A 58 -19.98 -0.15 -22.21
C GLY A 58 -18.53 -0.22 -21.74
N LEU A 59 -18.19 0.58 -20.75
CA LEU A 59 -16.89 0.57 -20.07
C LEU A 59 -16.61 -0.79 -19.47
N LYS A 60 -15.35 -1.19 -19.48
CA LYS A 60 -14.93 -2.44 -18.82
C LYS A 60 -14.93 -2.23 -17.31
N PRO A 61 -15.74 -2.99 -16.56
CA PRO A 61 -15.79 -2.87 -15.12
C PRO A 61 -14.51 -3.41 -14.47
N LEU A 62 -14.21 -2.89 -13.29
CA LEU A 62 -13.26 -3.44 -12.34
C LEU A 62 -14.04 -3.88 -11.10
N GLU A 63 -13.64 -4.99 -10.54
CA GLU A 63 -14.14 -5.43 -9.24
C GLU A 63 -13.69 -4.42 -8.18
N MET A 64 -14.62 -4.02 -7.32
CA MET A 64 -14.37 -2.97 -6.32
C MET A 64 -14.99 -3.37 -4.99
N GLU A 65 -14.25 -3.15 -3.93
CA GLU A 65 -14.69 -3.30 -2.54
C GLU A 65 -14.40 -2.02 -1.77
N ILE A 66 -15.31 -1.62 -0.88
CA ILE A 66 -15.07 -0.54 0.08
C ILE A 66 -14.92 -1.17 1.46
N TRP A 67 -13.75 -1.03 2.05
CA TRP A 67 -13.45 -1.52 3.39
C TRP A 67 -12.97 -0.36 4.27
N ASN A 68 -13.65 -0.11 5.37
CA ASN A 68 -13.36 1.00 6.29
C ASN A 68 -13.15 2.38 5.59
N GLY A 69 -13.93 2.66 4.53
CA GLY A 69 -13.83 3.90 3.76
C GLY A 69 -12.72 3.91 2.70
N LEU A 70 -11.84 2.93 2.67
CA LEU A 70 -10.83 2.76 1.63
C LEU A 70 -11.41 1.97 0.46
N VAL A 71 -11.11 2.42 -0.77
CA VAL A 71 -11.57 1.79 -2.01
C VAL A 71 -10.47 0.87 -2.54
N PHE A 72 -10.77 -0.42 -2.60
CA PHE A 72 -9.91 -1.43 -3.21
C PHE A 72 -10.45 -1.84 -4.56
N ILE A 73 -9.55 -2.08 -5.52
CA ILE A 73 -9.90 -2.55 -6.86
C ILE A 73 -9.06 -3.77 -7.23
N ARG A 74 -9.64 -4.65 -8.06
CA ARG A 74 -8.96 -5.82 -8.66
C ARG A 74 -8.99 -5.72 -10.16
N PHE A 75 -7.83 -5.91 -10.79
CA PHE A 75 -7.70 -5.94 -12.25
C PHE A 75 -8.03 -7.31 -12.83
N GLN A 76 -7.88 -8.37 -12.05
CA GLN A 76 -8.24 -9.73 -12.44
C GLN A 76 -9.49 -10.17 -11.69
N THR A 77 -10.47 -10.64 -12.44
CA THR A 77 -11.67 -11.27 -11.89
C THR A 77 -11.37 -12.72 -11.50
N GLY A 78 -12.04 -13.22 -10.47
CA GLY A 78 -11.89 -14.62 -10.06
C GLY A 78 -12.24 -14.82 -8.58
N PRO A 79 -12.23 -16.06 -8.10
CA PRO A 79 -12.53 -16.40 -6.72
C PRO A 79 -11.36 -15.96 -5.82
N GLN A 80 -11.38 -14.72 -5.36
CA GLN A 80 -10.40 -14.19 -4.42
C GLN A 80 -11.15 -13.74 -3.16
N PRO A 81 -10.56 -13.90 -1.97
CA PRO A 81 -11.19 -13.46 -0.74
C PRO A 81 -11.39 -11.94 -0.75
N ALA A 82 -12.42 -11.46 -0.09
CA ALA A 82 -12.67 -10.05 0.14
C ALA A 82 -11.56 -9.44 1.04
N VAL A 83 -11.33 -8.14 0.91
CA VAL A 83 -10.37 -7.44 1.79
C VAL A 83 -10.77 -7.59 3.26
N ALA A 84 -12.08 -7.51 3.54
CA ALA A 84 -12.61 -7.75 4.87
C ALA A 84 -12.26 -9.16 5.42
N GLU A 85 -12.30 -10.20 4.58
CA GLU A 85 -11.93 -11.56 4.98
C GLU A 85 -10.42 -11.68 5.23
N ILE A 86 -9.59 -11.05 4.38
CA ILE A 86 -8.13 -11.08 4.51
C ILE A 86 -7.67 -10.41 5.81
N LEU A 87 -8.30 -9.28 6.18
CA LEU A 87 -7.92 -8.48 7.34
C LEU A 87 -8.75 -8.78 8.59
N ALA A 88 -9.72 -9.71 8.53
CA ALA A 88 -10.66 -10.00 9.63
C ALA A 88 -9.98 -10.30 10.97
N ARG A 89 -8.79 -10.92 10.95
CA ARG A 89 -8.05 -11.22 12.19
C ARG A 89 -7.59 -9.98 12.96
N PHE A 90 -7.66 -8.79 12.34
CA PHE A 90 -7.25 -7.52 12.92
C PHE A 90 -8.42 -6.58 13.24
N ASP A 91 -9.66 -7.03 13.02
CA ASP A 91 -10.85 -6.16 13.18
C ASP A 91 -10.94 -5.55 14.58
N ASP A 92 -10.65 -6.30 15.62
CA ASP A 92 -10.68 -5.81 17.02
C ASP A 92 -9.67 -4.69 17.28
N GLU A 93 -8.54 -4.68 16.56
CA GLU A 93 -7.51 -3.65 16.68
C GLU A 93 -7.80 -2.43 15.80
N ILE A 94 -8.47 -2.63 14.65
CA ILE A 94 -8.77 -1.57 13.68
C ILE A 94 -10.05 -0.82 14.03
N ALA A 95 -11.09 -1.52 14.49
CA ALA A 95 -12.41 -0.95 14.75
C ALA A 95 -12.40 0.29 15.68
N PRO A 96 -11.60 0.34 16.77
CA PRO A 96 -11.56 1.51 17.66
C PRO A 96 -11.12 2.81 16.99
N TYR A 97 -10.42 2.75 15.87
CA TYR A 97 -9.96 3.93 15.13
C TYR A 97 -11.06 4.59 14.31
N ASP A 98 -12.13 3.85 13.98
CA ASP A 98 -13.28 4.36 13.20
C ASP A 98 -12.85 5.02 11.88
N LEU A 99 -11.96 4.31 11.14
CA LEU A 99 -11.29 4.82 9.93
C LEU A 99 -12.28 5.37 8.90
N ALA A 100 -13.45 4.74 8.73
CA ALA A 100 -14.47 5.17 7.77
C ALA A 100 -14.97 6.61 8.01
N ASN A 101 -14.89 7.11 9.24
CA ASN A 101 -15.31 8.44 9.64
C ASN A 101 -14.15 9.44 9.77
N MET A 102 -12.92 9.01 9.53
CA MET A 102 -11.76 9.89 9.51
C MET A 102 -11.74 10.80 8.29
N VAL A 103 -10.93 11.84 8.35
CA VAL A 103 -10.70 12.77 7.24
C VAL A 103 -9.21 12.81 6.88
N PRO A 104 -8.86 12.95 5.59
CA PRO A 104 -7.47 13.05 5.19
C PRO A 104 -6.80 14.31 5.78
N THR A 105 -5.50 14.23 5.99
CA THR A 105 -4.66 15.39 6.34
C THR A 105 -4.05 15.98 5.07
N ASP A 106 -3.94 17.31 5.00
CA ASP A 106 -3.37 17.99 3.84
C ASP A 106 -1.84 17.86 3.75
N SER A 107 -1.18 17.46 4.83
CA SER A 107 0.28 17.56 4.99
C SER A 107 1.03 16.23 4.85
N ASN A 108 0.35 15.09 4.77
CA ASN A 108 0.99 13.77 4.80
C ASN A 108 0.45 12.84 3.71
N SER A 109 0.24 13.35 2.49
CA SER A 109 0.11 12.48 1.32
C SER A 109 1.51 12.08 0.87
N MET A 110 1.72 10.79 0.61
CA MET A 110 2.93 10.26 -0.01
C MET A 110 2.66 10.00 -1.48
N ASP A 111 3.56 10.38 -2.35
CA ASP A 111 3.61 10.01 -3.77
C ASP A 111 5.09 10.11 -4.19
N ASP A 112 5.93 9.30 -3.56
CA ASP A 112 7.37 9.37 -3.64
C ASP A 112 7.92 8.37 -4.66
N LEU A 113 8.79 8.84 -5.56
CA LEU A 113 9.48 7.98 -6.51
C LEU A 113 10.77 7.44 -5.88
N LEU A 114 10.81 6.14 -5.66
CA LEU A 114 11.95 5.42 -5.12
C LEU A 114 12.73 4.73 -6.25
N ALA A 115 14.05 4.89 -6.26
CA ALA A 115 14.95 4.27 -7.25
C ALA A 115 15.30 2.81 -6.87
N VAL A 116 14.30 2.03 -6.48
CA VAL A 116 14.45 0.65 -6.02
C VAL A 116 13.34 -0.25 -6.58
N ASN A 117 13.54 -1.56 -6.51
CA ASN A 117 12.48 -2.53 -6.76
C ASN A 117 11.46 -2.50 -5.60
N TRP A 118 10.18 -2.64 -5.91
CA TRP A 118 9.11 -2.58 -4.90
C TRP A 118 9.26 -3.64 -3.80
N LYS A 119 9.87 -4.79 -4.11
CA LYS A 119 10.11 -5.84 -3.11
C LYS A 119 11.12 -5.40 -2.04
N SER A 120 12.10 -4.58 -2.41
CA SER A 120 13.08 -4.05 -1.45
C SER A 120 12.43 -3.16 -0.41
N VAL A 121 11.36 -2.44 -0.76
CA VAL A 121 10.56 -1.67 0.22
C VAL A 121 9.86 -2.63 1.17
N ARG A 122 9.27 -3.71 0.64
CA ARG A 122 8.61 -4.72 1.48
C ARG A 122 9.59 -5.48 2.38
N ASP A 123 10.83 -5.68 1.91
CA ASP A 123 11.86 -6.37 2.71
C ASP A 123 12.20 -5.57 3.97
N VAL A 124 12.31 -4.26 3.86
CA VAL A 124 12.55 -3.36 4.99
C VAL A 124 11.33 -3.33 5.94
N ASP A 125 10.11 -3.27 5.41
CA ASP A 125 8.89 -3.19 6.23
C ASP A 125 8.50 -4.52 6.93
N ASN A 126 9.03 -5.66 6.47
CA ASN A 126 8.64 -6.97 6.99
C ASN A 126 9.52 -7.49 8.13
N GLU A 127 10.40 -6.65 8.69
CA GLU A 127 11.21 -7.01 9.85
C GLU A 127 11.61 -5.78 10.67
N GLY A 128 11.87 -5.95 11.94
CA GLY A 128 12.30 -4.89 12.85
C GLY A 128 13.72 -5.06 13.38
N TYR A 129 14.47 -6.02 12.86
CA TYR A 129 15.84 -6.29 13.29
C TYR A 129 16.76 -5.10 13.06
N HIS A 130 16.59 -4.40 11.93
CA HIS A 130 17.37 -3.20 11.59
C HIS A 130 17.00 -1.96 12.43
N VAL A 131 15.78 -1.89 13.01
CA VAL A 131 15.25 -0.69 13.70
C VAL A 131 16.23 -0.16 14.75
N ARG A 132 16.83 -1.05 15.53
CA ARG A 132 17.78 -0.65 16.58
C ARG A 132 19.00 0.08 16.03
N GLN A 133 19.49 -0.34 14.86
CA GLN A 133 20.72 0.19 14.27
C GLN A 133 20.42 1.35 13.31
N ALA A 134 19.39 1.21 12.49
CA ALA A 134 19.09 2.13 11.39
C ALA A 134 18.24 3.32 11.83
N HIS A 135 17.32 3.12 12.78
CA HIS A 135 16.31 4.12 13.16
C HIS A 135 16.46 4.62 14.59
N PRO A 136 17.39 5.52 14.88
CA PRO A 136 17.56 6.06 16.23
C PRO A 136 16.29 6.71 16.80
N GLY A 137 15.41 7.24 15.91
CA GLY A 137 14.11 7.79 16.30
C GLY A 137 13.16 6.71 16.81
N LEU A 138 12.91 5.69 16.01
CA LEU A 138 12.04 4.58 16.38
C LEU A 138 12.61 3.79 17.56
N HIS A 139 13.92 3.54 17.57
CA HIS A 139 14.54 2.85 18.69
C HIS A 139 14.39 3.61 20.02
N GLN A 140 14.45 4.94 19.99
CA GLN A 140 14.16 5.75 21.19
C GLN A 140 12.66 5.75 21.54
N LEU A 141 11.76 5.62 20.55
CA LEU A 141 10.33 5.56 20.79
C LEU A 141 9.91 4.22 21.40
N TYR A 142 10.43 3.10 20.87
CA TYR A 142 10.01 1.76 21.24
C TYR A 142 10.97 1.06 22.22
N GLY A 143 12.25 1.42 22.23
CA GLY A 143 13.27 0.62 22.95
C GLY A 143 13.31 -0.81 22.42
N ASN A 144 13.08 -1.76 23.31
CA ASN A 144 12.95 -3.18 22.99
C ASN A 144 11.48 -3.60 22.80
N GLY A 145 10.55 -2.66 22.71
CA GLY A 145 9.10 -2.89 22.61
C GLY A 145 8.59 -3.06 21.20
N TYR A 146 9.46 -3.30 20.22
CA TYR A 146 9.07 -3.62 18.85
C TYR A 146 8.98 -5.13 18.65
N PHE A 147 7.92 -5.57 17.99
CA PHE A 147 7.65 -6.98 17.74
C PHE A 147 7.00 -7.18 16.38
N ASP A 148 7.49 -8.17 15.62
CA ASP A 148 6.94 -8.61 14.34
C ASP A 148 6.30 -9.97 14.44
N GLU A 149 5.13 -10.12 13.84
CA GLU A 149 4.53 -11.43 13.61
C GLU A 149 4.99 -12.01 12.26
N PRO A 150 5.14 -13.33 12.17
CA PRO A 150 5.38 -13.99 10.89
C PRO A 150 4.31 -13.63 9.87
N TYR A 151 4.72 -13.44 8.62
CA TYR A 151 3.79 -13.25 7.51
C TYR A 151 2.96 -14.52 7.30
N ALA A 152 1.67 -14.42 7.47
CA ALA A 152 0.74 -15.54 7.39
C ALA A 152 -0.54 -15.16 6.66
N ASN A 153 -1.08 -16.08 5.85
CA ASN A 153 -2.34 -15.89 5.12
C ASN A 153 -2.40 -14.60 4.30
N GLY A 154 -1.29 -14.16 3.75
CA GLY A 154 -1.21 -12.92 2.98
C GLY A 154 -1.17 -11.64 3.82
N THR A 155 -0.97 -11.73 5.13
CA THR A 155 -0.92 -10.58 6.04
C THR A 155 0.26 -10.64 7.01
N SER A 156 0.72 -9.47 7.46
CA SER A 156 1.70 -9.31 8.54
C SER A 156 1.16 -8.36 9.59
N ARG A 157 1.73 -8.43 10.78
CA ARG A 157 1.47 -7.50 11.88
C ARG A 157 2.78 -7.17 12.60
N SER A 158 3.00 -5.88 12.81
CA SER A 158 4.11 -5.39 13.62
C SER A 158 3.56 -4.39 14.65
N VAL A 159 4.17 -4.36 15.82
CA VAL A 159 3.77 -3.42 16.87
C VAL A 159 4.98 -2.83 17.59
N GLY A 160 5.00 -1.50 17.70
CA GLY A 160 5.95 -0.75 18.50
C GLY A 160 5.28 -0.16 19.73
N THR A 161 5.55 -0.71 20.91
CA THR A 161 5.07 -0.19 22.18
C THR A 161 6.02 0.88 22.70
N PHE A 162 5.49 2.04 23.13
CA PHE A 162 6.33 3.16 23.54
C PHE A 162 7.11 2.82 24.81
N ASN A 163 8.38 3.12 24.73
CA ASN A 163 9.28 3.03 25.87
C ASN A 163 9.17 4.31 26.71
N GLU A 164 9.10 4.19 28.01
CA GLU A 164 9.04 5.33 28.94
C GLU A 164 10.42 5.94 29.24
N ALA A 165 11.51 5.29 28.84
CA ALA A 165 12.86 5.81 29.04
C ALA A 165 13.11 7.08 28.23
N TYR A 166 13.99 7.94 28.74
CA TYR A 166 14.34 9.19 28.08
C TYR A 166 14.97 8.95 26.69
N GLY A 167 14.43 9.62 25.66
CA GLY A 167 15.04 9.72 24.34
C GLY A 167 15.76 11.05 24.16
N HIS A 168 16.88 11.04 23.42
CA HIS A 168 17.66 12.25 23.11
C HIS A 168 17.06 13.05 21.96
N ARG A 169 16.41 12.38 20.98
CA ARG A 169 15.75 13.06 19.86
C ARG A 169 14.57 13.89 20.35
N TRP A 170 14.59 15.18 20.03
CA TRP A 170 13.57 16.13 20.47
C TRP A 170 12.16 15.74 20.01
N SER A 171 11.99 15.31 18.76
CA SER A 171 10.68 14.91 18.21
C SER A 171 10.06 13.76 19.00
N VAL A 172 10.83 12.72 19.30
CA VAL A 172 10.37 11.54 20.05
C VAL A 172 10.00 11.92 21.49
N ARG A 173 10.86 12.66 22.17
CA ARG A 173 10.58 13.12 23.53
C ARG A 173 9.32 13.96 23.60
N LYS A 174 9.20 14.95 22.70
CA LYS A 174 8.02 15.83 22.65
C LYS A 174 6.76 15.09 22.24
N TYR A 175 6.83 14.17 21.30
CA TYR A 175 5.70 13.35 20.92
C TYR A 175 5.12 12.61 22.13
N ARG A 176 5.96 11.89 22.89
CA ARG A 176 5.53 11.17 24.09
C ARG A 176 4.96 12.08 25.18
N GLU A 177 5.56 13.28 25.34
CA GLU A 177 5.18 14.25 26.34
C GLU A 177 3.81 14.90 26.07
N ILE A 178 3.55 15.28 24.81
CA ILE A 178 2.35 16.06 24.46
C ILE A 178 1.21 15.22 23.88
N LEU A 179 1.45 13.94 23.52
CA LEU A 179 0.42 13.07 23.01
C LEU A 179 -0.70 12.93 24.03
N PRO A 180 -1.90 13.44 23.75
CA PRO A 180 -3.03 13.32 24.65
C PRO A 180 -3.44 11.86 24.85
N GLU A 181 -4.16 11.60 25.91
CA GLU A 181 -4.79 10.31 26.08
C GLU A 181 -5.86 10.11 24.98
N ALA A 182 -5.63 9.12 24.10
CA ALA A 182 -6.57 8.74 23.07
C ALA A 182 -7.69 7.88 23.65
N GLY A 183 -8.62 8.50 24.39
CA GLY A 183 -9.65 7.81 25.19
C GLY A 183 -10.61 6.95 24.37
N HIS A 184 -10.65 7.11 23.05
CA HIS A 184 -11.41 6.25 22.13
C HIS A 184 -10.73 4.90 21.86
N LEU A 185 -9.43 4.79 22.15
CA LEU A 185 -8.66 3.57 21.96
C LEU A 185 -8.63 2.73 23.26
N PRO A 186 -8.58 1.41 23.15
CA PRO A 186 -8.27 0.54 24.28
C PRO A 186 -6.95 0.93 24.96
N PRO A 187 -6.81 0.77 26.28
CA PRO A 187 -5.62 1.24 27.01
C PRO A 187 -4.29 0.79 26.43
N HIS A 188 -4.19 -0.44 25.95
CA HIS A 188 -2.95 -0.99 25.37
C HIS A 188 -2.57 -0.33 24.03
N GLN A 189 -3.54 0.17 23.25
CA GLN A 189 -3.26 0.82 21.96
C GLN A 189 -2.89 2.30 22.08
N ARG A 190 -3.13 2.94 23.23
CA ARG A 190 -2.90 4.39 23.41
C ARG A 190 -1.45 4.82 23.34
N ARG A 191 -0.54 3.86 23.47
CA ARG A 191 0.92 4.06 23.44
C ARG A 191 1.59 3.01 22.55
N GLN A 192 0.99 2.76 21.39
CA GLN A 192 1.52 1.84 20.38
C GLN A 192 1.38 2.43 18.99
N TRP A 193 2.30 2.05 18.12
CA TRP A 193 2.14 2.12 16.69
C TRP A 193 2.00 0.68 16.19
N ILE A 194 0.94 0.41 15.44
CA ILE A 194 0.61 -0.93 14.95
C ILE A 194 0.57 -0.87 13.42
N TYR A 195 1.16 -1.85 12.78
CA TYR A 195 1.21 -1.93 11.32
C TYR A 195 0.63 -3.26 10.86
N PHE A 196 -0.26 -3.21 9.88
CA PHE A 196 -0.81 -4.38 9.22
C PHE A 196 -0.41 -4.37 7.76
N GLY A 197 0.33 -5.40 7.33
CA GLY A 197 0.62 -5.63 5.93
C GLY A 197 -0.43 -6.52 5.28
N MET A 198 -0.84 -6.20 4.05
CA MET A 198 -1.63 -7.07 3.18
C MET A 198 -0.90 -7.26 1.86
N PHE A 199 -0.76 -8.53 1.46
CA PHE A 199 -0.10 -8.86 0.20
C PHE A 199 -0.81 -8.26 -1.01
N PRO A 200 -0.10 -7.76 -2.04
CA PRO A 200 1.37 -7.80 -2.14
C PRO A 200 2.07 -6.60 -1.49
N ASN A 201 1.44 -5.47 -1.32
CA ASN A 201 2.13 -4.20 -1.16
C ASN A 201 1.32 -3.13 -0.43
N PHE A 202 0.32 -3.49 0.36
CA PHE A 202 -0.47 -2.55 1.15
C PHE A 202 -0.09 -2.65 2.62
N VAL A 203 0.06 -1.49 3.27
CA VAL A 203 0.27 -1.36 4.72
C VAL A 203 -0.73 -0.37 5.29
N LEU A 204 -1.31 -0.73 6.43
CA LEU A 204 -2.12 0.13 7.27
C LEU A 204 -1.39 0.35 8.60
N GLY A 205 -1.05 1.59 8.91
CA GLY A 205 -0.45 1.99 10.19
C GLY A 205 -1.48 2.67 11.09
N LEU A 206 -1.59 2.20 12.32
CA LEU A 206 -2.49 2.71 13.34
C LEU A 206 -1.68 3.40 14.44
N TYR A 207 -1.82 4.71 14.57
CA TYR A 207 -1.17 5.52 15.59
C TYR A 207 -2.23 6.16 16.50
N PRO A 208 -1.92 6.48 17.74
CA PRO A 208 -2.90 7.12 18.63
C PRO A 208 -3.46 8.45 18.10
N ASP A 209 -2.71 9.12 17.23
CA ASP A 209 -3.00 10.43 16.65
C ASP A 209 -3.46 10.39 15.19
N SER A 210 -3.30 9.25 14.51
CA SER A 210 -3.60 9.14 13.08
C SER A 210 -3.71 7.69 12.61
N VAL A 211 -4.27 7.52 11.42
CA VAL A 211 -4.17 6.27 10.65
C VAL A 211 -3.50 6.60 9.33
N ILE A 212 -2.51 5.83 8.94
CA ILE A 212 -1.84 5.95 7.66
C ILE A 212 -2.08 4.69 6.81
N TYR A 213 -2.14 4.82 5.51
CA TYR A 213 -1.87 3.70 4.63
C TYR A 213 -0.82 4.08 3.60
N TYR A 214 -0.09 3.10 3.13
CA TYR A 214 0.77 3.23 1.97
C TYR A 214 0.83 1.92 1.17
N GLN A 215 1.21 2.05 -0.10
CA GLN A 215 1.42 0.93 -0.99
C GLN A 215 2.54 1.24 -1.98
N GLU A 216 3.26 0.21 -2.39
CA GLU A 216 4.30 0.27 -3.39
C GLU A 216 3.74 -0.07 -4.77
N VAL A 217 3.77 0.89 -5.68
CA VAL A 217 3.32 0.72 -7.06
C VAL A 217 4.53 0.61 -7.99
N PRO A 218 4.88 -0.59 -8.46
CA PRO A 218 6.04 -0.76 -9.32
C PRO A 218 5.83 -0.01 -10.65
N GLN A 219 6.83 0.79 -11.03
CA GLN A 219 6.88 1.47 -12.32
C GLN A 219 7.77 0.70 -13.29
N SER A 220 8.84 0.09 -12.78
CA SER A 220 9.78 -0.75 -13.50
C SER A 220 10.46 -1.74 -12.56
N ALA A 221 11.42 -2.51 -13.06
CA ALA A 221 12.25 -3.37 -12.22
C ALA A 221 13.11 -2.62 -11.19
N THR A 222 13.33 -1.32 -11.40
CA THR A 222 14.23 -0.48 -10.59
C THR A 222 13.58 0.81 -10.10
N GLN A 223 12.30 0.98 -10.29
CA GLN A 223 11.57 2.17 -9.85
C GLN A 223 10.21 1.78 -9.25
N THR A 224 9.90 2.38 -8.13
CA THR A 224 8.66 2.19 -7.40
C THR A 224 8.10 3.55 -6.99
N VAL A 225 6.81 3.74 -7.15
CA VAL A 225 6.10 4.86 -6.52
C VAL A 225 5.49 4.36 -5.22
N GLN A 226 5.89 4.93 -4.10
CA GLN A 226 5.21 4.71 -2.82
C GLN A 226 4.11 5.74 -2.67
N ARG A 227 2.87 5.26 -2.57
CA ARG A 227 1.67 6.10 -2.40
C ARG A 227 1.04 5.87 -1.05
N GLY A 228 0.58 6.94 -0.44
CA GLY A 228 -0.11 6.82 0.83
C GLY A 228 -0.86 8.07 1.23
N MET A 229 -1.61 7.94 2.30
CA MET A 229 -2.37 9.03 2.89
C MET A 229 -2.42 8.86 4.41
N CYS A 230 -2.34 9.98 5.11
CA CYS A 230 -2.60 10.04 6.54
C CYS A 230 -4.01 10.56 6.80
N TYR A 231 -4.71 9.92 7.72
CA TYR A 231 -6.06 10.28 8.16
C TYR A 231 -6.03 10.67 9.63
N ARG A 232 -6.95 11.55 10.00
CA ARG A 232 -7.17 12.00 11.37
C ARG A 232 -8.65 11.96 11.72
N ARG A 233 -8.93 11.96 13.00
CA ARG A 233 -10.31 12.18 13.46
C ARG A 233 -10.80 13.56 13.00
N ARG A 234 -12.07 13.64 12.64
CA ARG A 234 -12.69 14.91 12.19
C ARG A 234 -12.53 16.00 13.24
N GLU A 235 -12.79 15.65 14.48
CA GLU A 235 -12.59 16.52 15.63
C GLU A 235 -11.33 16.10 16.38
N GLU A 236 -10.44 17.04 16.58
CA GLU A 236 -9.18 16.83 17.28
C GLU A 236 -8.78 18.05 18.11
N SER A 237 -8.07 17.83 19.22
CA SER A 237 -7.49 18.91 20.01
C SER A 237 -6.24 19.50 19.35
N ARG A 238 -5.82 20.68 19.80
CA ARG A 238 -4.56 21.31 19.34
C ARG A 238 -3.35 20.45 19.68
N GLU A 239 -3.38 19.81 20.83
CA GLU A 239 -2.33 18.92 21.33
C GLU A 239 -2.26 17.66 20.43
N MET A 240 -3.40 17.07 20.06
CA MET A 240 -3.44 15.93 19.14
C MET A 240 -2.89 16.29 17.75
N LYS A 241 -3.23 17.49 17.24
CA LYS A 241 -2.66 17.99 15.99
C LYS A 241 -1.13 18.19 16.08
N ALA A 242 -0.64 18.69 17.22
CA ALA A 242 0.78 18.85 17.45
C ALA A 242 1.50 17.50 17.60
N ALA A 243 0.88 16.53 18.28
CA ALA A 243 1.39 15.17 18.39
C ALA A 243 1.52 14.52 17.00
N ARG A 244 0.48 14.64 16.16
CA ARG A 244 0.51 14.12 14.77
C ARG A 244 1.59 14.78 13.91
N TYR A 245 1.88 16.06 14.09
CA TYR A 245 3.02 16.70 13.42
C TYR A 245 4.36 16.04 13.82
N LEU A 246 4.50 15.66 15.08
CA LEU A 246 5.72 15.03 15.60
C LEU A 246 5.83 13.56 15.18
N SER A 247 4.73 12.80 15.19
CA SER A 247 4.72 11.43 14.64
C SER A 247 5.10 11.43 13.15
N GLY A 248 4.48 12.29 12.35
CA GLY A 248 4.82 12.43 10.94
C GLY A 248 6.25 12.93 10.68
N ARG A 249 6.88 13.63 11.63
CA ARG A 249 8.30 13.94 11.55
C ARG A 249 9.18 12.73 11.82
N ILE A 250 8.80 11.90 12.81
CA ILE A 250 9.51 10.64 13.10
C ILE A 250 9.43 9.72 11.89
N ASP A 251 8.25 9.58 11.28
CA ASP A 251 8.04 8.77 10.07
C ASP A 251 8.89 9.24 8.89
N ARG A 252 8.99 10.55 8.65
CA ARG A 252 9.84 11.09 7.58
C ARG A 252 11.32 10.81 7.82
N ASP A 253 11.80 11.04 9.04
CA ASP A 253 13.18 10.72 9.40
C ASP A 253 13.46 9.22 9.13
N THR A 254 12.53 8.33 9.51
CA THR A 254 12.60 6.88 9.27
C THR A 254 12.61 6.55 7.77
N ALA A 255 11.69 7.14 7.00
CA ALA A 255 11.59 6.88 5.55
C ALA A 255 12.87 7.31 4.79
N GLU A 256 13.50 8.41 5.19
CA GLU A 256 14.79 8.86 4.62
C GLU A 256 15.92 7.88 4.97
N GLU A 257 15.96 7.37 6.22
CA GLU A 257 16.90 6.37 6.68
C GLU A 257 16.74 5.06 5.89
N ASP A 258 15.51 4.58 5.71
CA ASP A 258 15.19 3.37 4.93
C ASP A 258 15.51 3.51 3.44
N GLN A 259 15.18 4.64 2.85
CA GLN A 259 15.46 4.87 1.43
C GLN A 259 16.94 4.70 1.10
N MET A 260 17.82 5.19 1.96
CA MET A 260 19.26 5.03 1.80
C MET A 260 19.67 3.56 1.86
N LEU A 261 19.17 2.79 2.82
CA LEU A 261 19.46 1.36 2.98
C LEU A 261 18.95 0.54 1.80
N MET A 262 17.73 0.82 1.35
CA MET A 262 17.14 0.16 0.18
C MET A 262 17.95 0.39 -1.10
N VAL A 263 18.42 1.61 -1.33
CA VAL A 263 19.26 1.95 -2.49
C VAL A 263 20.58 1.18 -2.44
N TRP A 264 21.27 1.18 -1.30
CA TRP A 264 22.53 0.47 -1.14
C TRP A 264 22.37 -1.06 -1.30
N SER A 265 21.31 -1.62 -0.76
CA SER A 265 21.01 -3.05 -0.93
C SER A 265 20.74 -3.41 -2.39
N CYS A 266 19.97 -2.56 -3.11
CA CYS A 266 19.71 -2.74 -4.54
C CYS A 266 20.98 -2.59 -5.40
N GLU A 267 21.91 -1.72 -5.01
CA GLU A 267 23.22 -1.59 -5.68
C GLU A 267 24.06 -2.84 -5.45
N ALA A 268 24.09 -3.37 -4.23
CA ALA A 268 24.84 -4.56 -3.87
C ALA A 268 24.43 -5.78 -4.70
N THR A 269 23.14 -5.96 -5.02
CA THR A 269 22.67 -7.08 -5.85
C THR A 269 23.24 -7.10 -7.28
N LYS A 270 23.84 -6.00 -7.73
CA LYS A 270 24.49 -5.89 -9.05
C LYS A 270 25.98 -6.21 -9.00
N SER A 271 26.54 -6.39 -7.81
CA SER A 271 27.94 -6.71 -7.62
C SER A 271 28.23 -8.17 -7.96
N SER A 272 29.36 -8.44 -8.59
CA SER A 272 29.85 -9.81 -8.81
C SER A 272 30.24 -10.52 -7.49
N ALA A 273 30.33 -9.79 -6.38
CA ALA A 273 30.59 -10.34 -5.05
C ALA A 273 29.30 -10.70 -4.29
N TYR A 274 28.13 -10.43 -4.88
CA TYR A 274 26.86 -10.78 -4.25
C TYR A 274 26.51 -12.23 -4.55
N ASP A 275 26.54 -13.06 -3.53
CA ASP A 275 26.32 -14.51 -3.62
C ASP A 275 25.07 -14.99 -2.85
N GLY A 276 24.24 -14.06 -2.37
CA GLY A 276 22.97 -14.32 -1.69
C GLY A 276 22.88 -13.66 -0.32
N VAL A 277 21.89 -14.09 0.43
CA VAL A 277 21.57 -13.54 1.77
C VAL A 277 21.46 -14.66 2.80
N ILE A 278 21.76 -14.33 4.06
CA ILE A 278 21.50 -15.17 5.23
C ILE A 278 20.52 -14.42 6.11
N PHE A 279 19.40 -15.04 6.43
CA PHE A 279 18.41 -14.48 7.35
C PHE A 279 18.66 -14.94 8.79
N SER A 280 18.50 -14.03 9.72
CA SER A 280 18.39 -14.37 11.14
C SER A 280 16.94 -14.77 11.48
N ASP A 281 16.74 -15.35 12.65
CA ASP A 281 15.39 -15.67 13.16
C ASP A 281 14.56 -14.40 13.41
N LEU A 282 15.18 -13.22 13.48
CA LEU A 282 14.52 -11.92 13.61
C LEU A 282 13.97 -11.39 12.28
N GLU A 283 14.39 -11.95 11.16
CA GLU A 283 13.98 -11.60 9.79
C GLU A 283 12.95 -12.60 9.22
N TYR A 284 12.27 -13.31 10.11
CA TYR A 284 11.30 -14.34 9.70
C TYR A 284 10.17 -13.78 8.84
N GLY A 285 9.75 -12.54 9.08
CA GLY A 285 8.76 -11.84 8.28
C GLY A 285 9.16 -11.71 6.81
N VAL A 286 10.41 -11.32 6.53
CA VAL A 286 10.97 -11.24 5.17
C VAL A 286 10.97 -12.61 4.51
N LYS A 287 11.51 -13.62 5.21
CA LYS A 287 11.56 -14.99 4.69
C LYS A 287 10.17 -15.50 4.30
N THR A 288 9.21 -15.40 5.20
CA THR A 288 7.84 -15.91 4.96
C THR A 288 7.10 -15.13 3.87
N TYR A 289 7.35 -13.84 3.73
CA TYR A 289 6.86 -13.02 2.63
C TYR A 289 7.42 -13.50 1.27
N HIS A 290 8.72 -13.73 1.18
CA HIS A 290 9.34 -14.27 -0.04
C HIS A 290 8.87 -15.69 -0.36
N ASP A 291 8.64 -16.54 0.64
CA ASP A 291 8.06 -17.86 0.43
C ASP A 291 6.61 -17.76 -0.12
N HIS A 292 5.86 -16.75 0.32
CA HIS A 292 4.54 -16.48 -0.26
C HIS A 292 4.64 -15.97 -1.71
N LEU A 293 5.56 -15.05 -1.99
CA LEU A 293 5.85 -14.58 -3.36
C LEU A 293 6.19 -15.71 -4.31
N ARG A 294 7.09 -16.62 -3.89
CA ARG A 294 7.53 -17.77 -4.73
C ARG A 294 6.40 -18.74 -5.03
N ARG A 295 5.43 -18.89 -4.13
CA ARG A 295 4.23 -19.71 -4.42
C ARG A 295 3.35 -19.11 -5.51
N LEU A 296 3.28 -17.79 -5.60
CA LEU A 296 2.47 -17.09 -6.61
C LEU A 296 3.26 -16.78 -7.89
N LEU A 297 4.56 -16.61 -7.75
CA LEU A 297 5.48 -16.25 -8.81
C LEU A 297 6.68 -17.22 -8.84
N PRO A 298 6.46 -18.53 -9.08
CA PRO A 298 7.54 -19.53 -9.09
C PRO A 298 8.63 -19.23 -10.12
N VAL A 299 8.35 -18.43 -11.14
CA VAL A 299 9.36 -17.93 -12.09
C VAL A 299 10.52 -17.18 -11.40
N MET A 300 10.29 -16.60 -10.22
CA MET A 300 11.35 -15.95 -9.46
C MET A 300 12.43 -16.92 -8.93
N GLY A 301 12.13 -18.20 -8.86
CA GLY A 301 13.06 -19.25 -8.45
C GLY A 301 13.90 -19.84 -9.60
N GLN A 302 13.74 -19.34 -10.83
CA GLN A 302 14.53 -19.83 -11.96
C GLN A 302 15.97 -19.29 -11.90
N PRO A 303 16.97 -20.09 -12.30
CA PRO A 303 18.40 -19.71 -12.26
C PRO A 303 18.75 -18.58 -13.21
N ALA A 304 17.90 -18.32 -14.21
CA ALA A 304 18.02 -17.22 -15.15
C ALA A 304 16.63 -16.64 -15.48
N PRO A 305 16.53 -15.34 -15.76
CA PRO A 305 15.27 -14.75 -16.18
C PRO A 305 14.81 -15.33 -17.52
N PRO A 306 13.50 -15.52 -17.73
CA PRO A 306 12.96 -15.83 -19.04
C PRO A 306 13.27 -14.74 -20.08
N GLU A 307 13.19 -15.10 -21.35
CA GLU A 307 13.27 -14.13 -22.43
C GLU A 307 12.27 -12.97 -22.25
N PRO A 308 12.61 -11.76 -22.69
CA PRO A 308 11.73 -10.62 -22.60
C PRO A 308 10.33 -10.91 -23.17
N GLY A 309 9.30 -10.62 -22.40
CA GLY A 309 7.89 -10.88 -22.74
C GLY A 309 7.36 -12.28 -22.39
N GLN A 310 8.20 -13.22 -22.03
CA GLN A 310 7.79 -14.60 -21.68
C GLN A 310 7.54 -14.84 -20.20
N MET A 311 7.78 -13.86 -19.34
CA MET A 311 7.70 -13.99 -17.88
C MET A 311 6.36 -14.59 -17.43
N ALA A 312 5.23 -14.04 -17.92
CA ALA A 312 3.89 -14.49 -17.54
C ALA A 312 3.63 -15.93 -18.00
N GLN A 313 3.98 -16.25 -19.22
CA GLN A 313 3.82 -17.59 -19.79
C GLN A 313 4.61 -18.65 -19.02
N VAL A 314 5.88 -18.36 -18.70
CA VAL A 314 6.73 -19.26 -17.91
C VAL A 314 6.16 -19.43 -16.50
N ASN A 315 5.70 -18.33 -15.87
CA ASN A 315 5.09 -18.39 -14.56
C ASN A 315 3.81 -19.24 -14.55
N ASP A 316 2.93 -19.05 -15.52
CA ASP A 316 1.69 -19.81 -15.64
C ASP A 316 1.95 -21.30 -15.90
N ALA A 317 2.95 -21.64 -16.71
CA ALA A 317 3.39 -23.01 -16.91
C ALA A 317 3.90 -23.65 -15.61
N LEU A 318 4.71 -22.91 -14.82
CA LEU A 318 5.22 -23.38 -13.52
C LEU A 318 4.09 -23.56 -12.48
N LEU A 319 3.01 -22.77 -12.59
CA LEU A 319 1.80 -22.91 -11.77
C LEU A 319 0.86 -24.03 -12.24
N GLY A 320 1.20 -24.75 -13.32
CA GLY A 320 0.32 -25.77 -13.90
C GLY A 320 -0.92 -25.20 -14.59
N LYS A 321 -0.94 -23.90 -14.86
CA LYS A 321 -1.98 -23.25 -15.66
C LYS A 321 -1.64 -23.49 -17.11
N GLY A 322 -2.39 -24.39 -17.77
CA GLY A 322 -2.24 -24.65 -19.20
C GLY A 322 -2.33 -23.34 -20.00
N THR A 323 -1.55 -23.24 -21.07
CA THR A 323 -1.70 -22.16 -22.05
C THR A 323 -3.10 -22.24 -22.65
N ALA A 324 -3.94 -21.24 -22.34
CA ALA A 324 -5.25 -21.08 -22.96
C ALA A 324 -5.11 -20.61 -24.41
#